data_b26e6abc36dd69ac3f7449904972166c
#
_entry.id   b26e6abc36dd69ac3f7449904972166c
#
_cell.length_a   1.000
_cell.length_b   1.000
_cell.length_c   1.000
_cell.angle_alpha   90.00
_cell.angle_beta   90.00
_cell.angle_gamma   90.00
#
_symmetry.space_group_name_H-M   'P 1'
#
loop_
_entity.id
_entity.type
_entity.pdbx_description
1 polymer ?
#
loop_
_entity_poly.entity_id
_entity_poly.type
_entity_poly.pdbx_seq_one_letter_code
_entity_poly.pdbx_strand_id
1 'polypeptide(L)'
;IAVYAITFVFFLAASAAVKMMWDAINNDGTLAHPKLQLWGGLVMLLVTWIIISFPTNAHTFFYLTRIGDVATDDLKTTKEYSRQIKDRSVTDSAFYQLEKEVMSEWSKYEDEVITGTGTHGSGIGQYANRHVSAINEMLGSQYAIPTPPQTNGATQAYLAQHLNKWKDNYLKPTMAKIKHDRYQVSDNAAMEASKDVAYIEAMEDTIHQLILTNRISSSESEPVIKQAEGVLVVAYTNIKSNEKYVNFLTEKDRKLYTAEHIETKTTRFLNPYVVMWDFFTGKVSFVFIFWLILSLAVDALGFLFFELAMKKEYDF
;
A
#
# COMPACT_ATOMS: atom_id res chain seq x y z
N ILE A 1 4.39 -22.13 24.59
CA ILE A 1 3.29 -22.93 25.22
C ILE A 1 2.12 -23.05 24.21
N ALA A 2 1.63 -22.00 23.59
CA ALA A 2 0.48 -22.05 22.67
C ALA A 2 0.70 -23.01 21.48
N VAL A 3 1.89 -22.98 20.85
CA VAL A 3 2.23 -23.87 19.73
C VAL A 3 2.14 -25.33 20.13
N TYR A 4 2.71 -25.70 21.28
CA TYR A 4 2.65 -27.08 21.77
C TYR A 4 1.22 -27.53 22.09
N ALA A 5 0.38 -26.63 22.63
CA ALA A 5 -1.01 -26.93 22.89
C ALA A 5 -1.81 -27.17 21.59
N ILE A 6 -1.60 -26.35 20.58
CA ILE A 6 -2.24 -26.51 19.25
C ILE A 6 -1.79 -27.81 18.59
N THR A 7 -0.48 -28.10 18.62
CA THR A 7 0.08 -29.35 18.08
C THR A 7 -0.51 -30.57 18.80
N PHE A 8 -0.62 -30.51 20.12
CA PHE A 8 -1.20 -31.60 20.91
C PHE A 8 -2.68 -31.84 20.56
N VAL A 9 -3.48 -30.77 20.46
CA VAL A 9 -4.89 -30.85 20.05
C VAL A 9 -5.03 -31.44 18.64
N PHE A 10 -4.16 -31.03 17.71
CA PHE A 10 -4.11 -31.56 16.36
C PHE A 10 -3.88 -33.08 16.36
N PHE A 11 -2.84 -33.56 17.08
CA PHE A 11 -2.54 -34.97 17.13
C PHE A 11 -3.64 -35.79 17.80
N LEU A 12 -4.30 -35.27 18.84
CA LEU A 12 -5.43 -35.92 19.46
C LEU A 12 -6.61 -36.06 18.51
N ALA A 13 -6.97 -34.97 17.82
CA ALA A 13 -8.09 -34.96 16.88
C ALA A 13 -7.81 -35.86 15.67
N ALA A 14 -6.59 -35.81 15.11
CA ALA A 14 -6.17 -36.62 14.01
C ALA A 14 -6.15 -38.12 14.39
N SER A 15 -5.60 -38.46 15.57
CA SER A 15 -5.60 -39.84 16.09
C SER A 15 -7.02 -40.37 16.31
N ALA A 16 -7.92 -39.56 16.87
CA ALA A 16 -9.32 -39.93 17.04
C ALA A 16 -10.02 -40.17 15.68
N ALA A 17 -9.77 -39.32 14.71
CA ALA A 17 -10.31 -39.46 13.36
C ALA A 17 -9.82 -40.74 12.66
N VAL A 18 -8.51 -41.00 12.72
CA VAL A 18 -7.90 -42.22 12.16
C VAL A 18 -8.43 -43.46 12.86
N LYS A 19 -8.56 -43.46 14.20
CA LYS A 19 -9.16 -44.55 14.95
C LYS A 19 -10.61 -44.81 14.52
N MET A 20 -11.45 -43.77 14.37
CA MET A 20 -12.82 -43.91 13.91
C MET A 20 -12.85 -44.56 12.52
N MET A 21 -11.97 -44.19 11.62
CA MET A 21 -11.88 -44.76 10.28
C MET A 21 -11.42 -46.22 10.32
N TRP A 22 -10.41 -46.53 11.15
CA TRP A 22 -9.87 -47.85 11.31
C TRP A 22 -10.88 -48.83 11.90
N ASP A 23 -11.58 -48.45 12.98
CA ASP A 23 -12.63 -49.21 13.60
C ASP A 23 -13.77 -49.48 12.63
N ALA A 24 -14.09 -48.51 11.76
CA ALA A 24 -15.15 -48.63 10.73
C ALA A 24 -14.75 -49.60 9.61
N ILE A 25 -13.47 -49.62 9.20
CA ILE A 25 -12.95 -50.50 8.13
C ILE A 25 -12.85 -51.94 8.63
N ASN A 26 -12.32 -52.12 9.86
CA ASN A 26 -12.11 -53.46 10.48
C ASN A 26 -13.31 -53.92 11.32
N ASN A 27 -14.51 -53.48 10.95
CA ASN A 27 -15.72 -53.77 11.72
C ASN A 27 -16.11 -55.27 11.63
N ASP A 28 -16.01 -55.95 12.72
CA ASP A 28 -16.44 -57.37 12.90
C ASP A 28 -17.97 -57.52 13.18
N GLY A 29 -18.77 -56.52 12.78
CA GLY A 29 -20.20 -56.48 13.03
C GLY A 29 -20.61 -55.90 14.39
N THR A 30 -19.68 -55.34 15.15
CA THR A 30 -19.89 -54.76 16.49
C THR A 30 -20.39 -53.31 16.43
N LEU A 31 -20.16 -52.60 15.32
CA LEU A 31 -20.55 -51.23 15.16
C LEU A 31 -21.93 -51.09 14.49
N ALA A 32 -22.83 -50.34 15.10
CA ALA A 32 -24.19 -50.10 14.57
C ALA A 32 -24.19 -49.36 13.23
N HIS A 33 -23.21 -48.43 13.01
CA HIS A 33 -23.17 -47.60 11.81
C HIS A 33 -21.71 -47.38 11.30
N PRO A 34 -21.06 -48.43 10.74
CA PRO A 34 -19.65 -48.32 10.31
C PRO A 34 -19.42 -47.27 9.22
N LYS A 35 -20.35 -47.15 8.27
CA LYS A 35 -20.26 -46.14 7.22
C LYS A 35 -20.30 -44.70 7.76
N LEU A 36 -21.15 -44.44 8.78
CA LEU A 36 -21.21 -43.11 9.41
C LEU A 36 -19.94 -42.77 10.17
N GLN A 37 -19.33 -43.76 10.86
CA GLN A 37 -18.06 -43.58 11.53
C GLN A 37 -16.92 -43.34 10.55
N LEU A 38 -16.88 -44.07 9.43
CA LEU A 38 -15.88 -43.84 8.37
C LEU A 38 -15.93 -42.41 7.83
N TRP A 39 -17.14 -41.96 7.46
CA TRP A 39 -17.35 -40.60 6.97
C TRP A 39 -17.10 -39.55 8.04
N GLY A 40 -17.52 -39.81 9.28
CA GLY A 40 -17.25 -38.93 10.43
C GLY A 40 -15.75 -38.73 10.68
N GLY A 41 -14.97 -39.81 10.67
CA GLY A 41 -13.54 -39.79 10.79
C GLY A 41 -12.88 -39.02 9.63
N LEU A 42 -13.31 -39.29 8.39
CA LEU A 42 -12.79 -38.59 7.21
C LEU A 42 -13.06 -37.07 7.27
N VAL A 43 -14.28 -36.69 7.60
CA VAL A 43 -14.66 -35.26 7.74
C VAL A 43 -13.87 -34.61 8.87
N MET A 44 -13.75 -35.28 10.03
CA MET A 44 -12.97 -34.76 11.15
C MET A 44 -11.50 -34.56 10.79
N LEU A 45 -10.89 -35.53 10.11
CA LEU A 45 -9.51 -35.45 9.65
C LEU A 45 -9.34 -34.29 8.68
N LEU A 46 -10.23 -34.15 7.71
CA LEU A 46 -10.19 -33.11 6.70
C LEU A 46 -10.38 -31.72 7.31
N VAL A 47 -11.34 -31.55 8.22
CA VAL A 47 -11.57 -30.29 8.92
C VAL A 47 -10.35 -29.88 9.78
N THR A 48 -9.80 -30.84 10.53
CA THR A 48 -8.61 -30.62 11.35
C THR A 48 -7.41 -30.24 10.48
N TRP A 49 -7.25 -30.93 9.35
CA TRP A 49 -6.19 -30.63 8.39
C TRP A 49 -6.32 -29.23 7.78
N ILE A 50 -7.52 -28.83 7.33
CA ILE A 50 -7.77 -27.50 6.75
C ILE A 50 -7.51 -26.39 7.76
N ILE A 51 -7.90 -26.57 9.02
CA ILE A 51 -7.79 -25.51 10.03
C ILE A 51 -6.37 -25.36 10.58
N ILE A 52 -5.65 -26.44 10.75
CA ILE A 52 -4.36 -26.44 11.48
C ILE A 52 -3.19 -26.73 10.55
N SER A 53 -3.19 -27.88 9.89
CA SER A 53 -2.01 -28.33 9.14
C SER A 53 -1.83 -27.56 7.84
N PHE A 54 -2.90 -27.35 7.10
CA PHE A 54 -2.85 -26.67 5.82
C PHE A 54 -2.31 -25.22 5.92
N PRO A 55 -2.83 -24.33 6.83
CA PRO A 55 -2.30 -22.98 6.93
C PRO A 55 -0.83 -22.95 7.32
N THR A 56 -0.40 -23.84 8.21
CA THR A 56 0.97 -23.86 8.73
C THR A 56 1.96 -24.44 7.74
N ASN A 57 1.71 -25.65 7.23
CA ASN A 57 2.65 -26.35 6.36
C ASN A 57 2.71 -25.74 4.96
N ALA A 58 1.56 -25.52 4.32
CA ALA A 58 1.52 -24.93 3.00
C ALA A 58 2.08 -23.49 3.01
N HIS A 59 1.77 -22.72 4.05
CA HIS A 59 2.31 -21.40 4.24
C HIS A 59 3.82 -21.43 4.46
N THR A 60 4.36 -22.34 5.26
CA THR A 60 5.80 -22.46 5.50
C THR A 60 6.55 -22.66 4.19
N PHE A 61 6.12 -23.61 3.35
CA PHE A 61 6.76 -23.85 2.06
C PHE A 61 6.63 -22.65 1.11
N PHE A 62 5.44 -22.05 1.08
CA PHE A 62 5.19 -20.86 0.24
C PHE A 62 5.99 -19.65 0.72
N TYR A 63 6.08 -19.45 2.05
CA TYR A 63 6.92 -18.43 2.66
C TYR A 63 8.38 -18.58 2.25
N LEU A 64 8.96 -19.76 2.45
CA LEU A 64 10.38 -20.01 2.14
C LEU A 64 10.74 -19.75 0.67
N THR A 65 9.79 -19.92 -0.24
CA THR A 65 10.03 -19.72 -1.67
C THR A 65 9.73 -18.31 -2.17
N ARG A 66 8.89 -17.53 -1.45
CA ARG A 66 8.35 -16.27 -1.97
C ARG A 66 8.63 -15.05 -1.11
N ILE A 67 9.11 -15.22 0.11
CA ILE A 67 9.31 -14.09 1.03
C ILE A 67 10.28 -13.04 0.46
N GLY A 68 11.34 -13.49 -0.19
CA GLY A 68 12.31 -12.60 -0.82
C GLY A 68 11.68 -11.73 -1.90
N ASP A 69 10.87 -12.34 -2.78
CA ASP A 69 10.18 -11.63 -3.86
C ASP A 69 9.17 -10.62 -3.30
N VAL A 70 8.36 -11.05 -2.32
CA VAL A 70 7.32 -10.19 -1.71
C VAL A 70 7.93 -9.01 -0.98
N ALA A 71 8.95 -9.24 -0.16
CA ALA A 71 9.62 -8.18 0.58
C ALA A 71 10.34 -7.19 -0.37
N THR A 72 10.98 -7.69 -1.41
CA THR A 72 11.64 -6.85 -2.42
C THR A 72 10.63 -6.00 -3.21
N ASP A 73 9.50 -6.58 -3.63
CA ASP A 73 8.45 -5.84 -4.34
C ASP A 73 7.82 -4.76 -3.46
N ASP A 74 7.56 -5.11 -2.20
CA ASP A 74 6.98 -4.19 -1.22
C ASP A 74 7.93 -3.01 -0.93
N LEU A 75 9.21 -3.27 -0.67
CA LEU A 75 10.24 -2.24 -0.48
C LEU A 75 10.36 -1.35 -1.72
N LYS A 76 10.47 -1.94 -2.91
CA LYS A 76 10.62 -1.20 -4.16
C LYS A 76 9.41 -0.29 -4.44
N THR A 77 8.20 -0.80 -4.26
CA THR A 77 6.97 -0.03 -4.49
C THR A 77 6.86 1.10 -3.46
N THR A 78 7.13 0.80 -2.19
CA THR A 78 7.09 1.79 -1.09
C THR A 78 8.14 2.88 -1.29
N LYS A 79 9.35 2.50 -1.71
CA LYS A 79 10.41 3.45 -2.05
C LYS A 79 9.98 4.44 -3.13
N GLU A 80 9.33 3.94 -4.18
CA GLU A 80 8.84 4.79 -5.27
C GLU A 80 7.82 5.82 -4.77
N TYR A 81 6.88 5.41 -3.94
CA TYR A 81 5.90 6.33 -3.36
C TYR A 81 6.53 7.33 -2.37
N SER A 82 7.49 6.89 -1.56
CA SER A 82 8.24 7.79 -0.67
C SER A 82 9.09 8.78 -1.47
N ARG A 83 9.68 8.36 -2.59
CA ARG A 83 10.40 9.27 -3.51
C ARG A 83 9.48 10.34 -4.09
N GLN A 84 8.27 10.00 -4.48
CA GLN A 84 7.31 10.98 -4.97
C GLN A 84 7.01 12.06 -3.94
N ILE A 85 6.95 11.74 -2.64
CA ILE A 85 6.79 12.73 -1.57
C ILE A 85 8.08 13.55 -1.42
N LYS A 86 9.24 12.88 -1.36
CA LYS A 86 10.55 13.53 -1.24
C LYS A 86 10.82 14.52 -2.37
N ASP A 87 10.59 14.11 -3.62
CA ASP A 87 10.95 14.86 -4.81
C ASP A 87 9.89 15.90 -5.19
N ARG A 88 8.74 15.88 -4.58
CA ARG A 88 7.64 16.81 -4.81
C ARG A 88 7.89 18.20 -4.20
N SER A 89 9.12 18.59 -4.13
CA SER A 89 9.46 19.96 -3.78
C SER A 89 9.00 20.96 -4.83
N VAL A 90 8.61 20.54 -6.04
CA VAL A 90 8.41 21.50 -7.10
C VAL A 90 7.43 21.08 -8.16
N THR A 91 6.61 21.00 -8.67
CA THR A 91 5.87 20.97 -9.93
C THR A 91 4.74 19.95 -10.01
N ASP A 92 3.70 20.27 -9.32
CA ASP A 92 2.39 19.70 -9.66
C ASP A 92 1.94 20.27 -11.00
N SER A 93 1.63 19.41 -11.98
CA SER A 93 1.03 19.82 -13.26
C SER A 93 -0.24 20.65 -13.05
N ALA A 94 -0.98 20.41 -11.97
CA ALA A 94 -2.16 21.19 -11.58
C ALA A 94 -1.81 22.62 -11.14
N PHE A 95 -0.67 22.83 -10.48
CA PHE A 95 -0.21 24.19 -10.18
C PHE A 95 0.18 24.94 -11.45
N TYR A 96 0.88 24.31 -12.38
CA TYR A 96 1.20 24.96 -13.67
C TYR A 96 -0.03 25.29 -14.48
N GLN A 97 -1.03 24.44 -14.47
CA GLN A 97 -2.29 24.70 -15.13
C GLN A 97 -2.95 25.93 -14.52
N LEU A 98 -3.09 25.97 -13.19
CA LEU A 98 -3.62 27.13 -12.47
C LEU A 98 -2.83 28.41 -12.76
N GLU A 99 -1.49 28.34 -12.68
CA GLU A 99 -0.60 29.47 -12.95
C GLU A 99 -0.81 30.00 -14.39
N LYS A 100 -0.88 29.09 -15.35
CA LYS A 100 -1.12 29.44 -16.75
C LYS A 100 -2.48 30.12 -16.95
N GLU A 101 -3.54 29.62 -16.35
CA GLU A 101 -4.88 30.18 -16.43
C GLU A 101 -4.93 31.56 -15.78
N VAL A 102 -4.39 31.72 -14.58
CA VAL A 102 -4.31 32.98 -13.85
C VAL A 102 -3.48 34.02 -14.63
N MET A 103 -2.32 33.61 -15.17
CA MET A 103 -1.49 34.52 -15.95
C MET A 103 -2.11 34.91 -17.28
N SER A 104 -2.86 34.00 -17.92
CA SER A 104 -3.63 34.31 -19.11
C SER A 104 -4.72 35.36 -18.83
N GLU A 105 -5.44 35.19 -17.72
CA GLU A 105 -6.49 36.16 -17.34
C GLU A 105 -5.89 37.48 -16.88
N TRP A 106 -4.75 37.48 -16.21
CA TRP A 106 -4.01 38.70 -15.92
C TRP A 106 -3.54 39.44 -17.17
N SER A 107 -3.09 38.74 -18.21
CA SER A 107 -2.69 39.36 -19.47
C SER A 107 -3.88 40.06 -20.14
N LYS A 108 -5.07 39.47 -20.12
CA LYS A 108 -6.30 40.13 -20.63
C LYS A 108 -6.63 41.39 -19.81
N TYR A 109 -6.43 41.33 -18.49
CA TYR A 109 -6.58 42.49 -17.63
C TYR A 109 -5.61 43.63 -18.02
N GLU A 110 -4.33 43.29 -18.22
CA GLU A 110 -3.29 44.25 -18.63
C GLU A 110 -3.65 44.88 -19.98
N ASP A 111 -4.05 44.07 -20.95
CA ASP A 111 -4.47 44.54 -22.28
C ASP A 111 -5.67 45.46 -22.20
N GLU A 112 -6.71 45.11 -21.44
CA GLU A 112 -7.90 45.95 -21.28
C GLU A 112 -7.57 47.29 -20.61
N VAL A 113 -6.73 47.28 -19.56
CA VAL A 113 -6.33 48.51 -18.85
C VAL A 113 -5.45 49.45 -19.71
N ILE A 114 -4.47 48.87 -20.45
CA ILE A 114 -3.50 49.67 -21.21
C ILE A 114 -4.07 50.13 -22.55
N THR A 115 -4.73 49.22 -23.28
CA THR A 115 -5.16 49.50 -24.65
C THR A 115 -6.62 49.91 -24.73
N GLY A 116 -7.46 49.59 -23.74
CA GLY A 116 -8.89 49.84 -23.76
C GLY A 116 -9.58 49.11 -24.90
N THR A 117 -9.19 47.87 -25.18
CA THR A 117 -9.76 47.04 -26.26
C THR A 117 -11.24 46.78 -26.11
N GLY A 118 -11.82 46.98 -24.91
CA GLY A 118 -13.24 47.07 -24.68
C GLY A 118 -13.79 48.46 -25.09
N THR A 119 -15.09 48.57 -25.21
CA THR A 119 -15.81 49.77 -25.67
C THR A 119 -15.70 51.03 -24.79
N HIS A 120 -14.88 51.02 -23.73
CA HIS A 120 -14.91 51.99 -22.62
C HIS A 120 -13.60 52.77 -22.38
N GLY A 121 -12.58 52.65 -23.24
CA GLY A 121 -11.33 53.37 -23.14
C GLY A 121 -10.33 52.78 -22.14
N SER A 122 -9.05 53.22 -22.22
CA SER A 122 -7.97 52.77 -21.34
C SER A 122 -8.17 53.22 -19.89
N GLY A 123 -7.78 52.37 -18.93
CA GLY A 123 -7.84 52.69 -17.51
C GLY A 123 -8.39 51.55 -16.64
N ILE A 124 -8.15 51.67 -15.34
CA ILE A 124 -8.66 50.68 -14.36
C ILE A 124 -10.13 51.00 -14.07
N GLY A 125 -11.03 50.32 -14.74
CA GLY A 125 -12.47 50.51 -14.62
C GLY A 125 -13.21 49.22 -14.28
N GLN A 126 -14.55 49.31 -14.27
CA GLN A 126 -15.40 48.16 -13.86
C GLN A 126 -15.23 46.97 -14.81
N TYR A 127 -14.99 47.16 -16.10
CA TYR A 127 -14.82 46.08 -17.06
C TYR A 127 -13.49 45.35 -16.86
N ALA A 128 -12.40 46.09 -16.71
CA ALA A 128 -11.10 45.51 -16.40
C ALA A 128 -11.16 44.71 -15.09
N ASN A 129 -11.84 45.20 -14.07
CA ASN A 129 -11.96 44.55 -12.78
C ASN A 129 -12.70 43.21 -12.82
N ARG A 130 -13.46 42.88 -13.89
CA ARG A 130 -14.03 41.53 -14.08
C ARG A 130 -12.96 40.45 -14.21
N HIS A 131 -11.82 40.74 -14.79
CA HIS A 131 -10.70 39.85 -14.90
C HIS A 131 -10.08 39.54 -13.51
N VAL A 132 -10.01 40.55 -12.64
CA VAL A 132 -9.56 40.35 -11.25
C VAL A 132 -10.58 39.49 -10.48
N SER A 133 -11.87 39.66 -10.75
CA SER A 133 -12.89 38.81 -10.15
C SER A 133 -12.79 37.36 -10.64
N ALA A 134 -12.54 37.13 -11.93
CA ALA A 134 -12.31 35.81 -12.48
C ALA A 134 -11.01 35.14 -11.88
N ILE A 135 -9.95 35.93 -11.75
CA ILE A 135 -8.73 35.48 -11.06
C ILE A 135 -9.06 35.06 -9.61
N ASN A 136 -9.80 35.87 -8.87
CA ASN A 136 -10.16 35.54 -7.47
C ASN A 136 -11.07 34.32 -7.37
N GLU A 137 -11.91 34.07 -8.36
CA GLU A 137 -12.70 32.83 -8.45
C GLU A 137 -11.81 31.60 -8.62
N MET A 138 -10.78 31.66 -9.51
CA MET A 138 -9.80 30.59 -9.69
C MET A 138 -8.95 30.36 -8.45
N LEU A 139 -8.51 31.43 -7.77
CA LEU A 139 -7.68 31.34 -6.57
C LEU A 139 -8.45 30.83 -5.35
N GLY A 140 -9.75 31.15 -5.28
CA GLY A 140 -10.64 30.90 -4.14
C GLY A 140 -10.55 32.00 -3.09
N SER A 141 -11.62 32.13 -2.29
CA SER A 141 -11.83 33.24 -1.35
C SER A 141 -10.69 33.51 -0.34
N GLN A 142 -10.00 32.46 0.11
CA GLN A 142 -8.92 32.61 1.08
C GLN A 142 -7.61 33.16 0.47
N TYR A 143 -7.50 33.23 -0.86
CA TYR A 143 -6.35 33.73 -1.59
C TYR A 143 -6.73 34.89 -2.51
N ALA A 144 -7.88 35.49 -2.28
CA ALA A 144 -8.34 36.61 -3.10
C ALA A 144 -7.38 37.78 -3.01
N ILE A 145 -7.02 38.32 -4.19
CA ILE A 145 -6.20 39.50 -4.33
C ILE A 145 -7.08 40.74 -4.33
N PRO A 146 -6.62 41.86 -3.77
CA PRO A 146 -7.40 43.09 -3.83
C PRO A 146 -7.54 43.59 -5.27
N THR A 147 -8.58 44.36 -5.56
CA THR A 147 -8.75 45.02 -6.86
C THR A 147 -7.85 46.23 -6.89
N PRO A 148 -7.11 46.45 -8.01
CA PRO A 148 -6.33 47.68 -8.17
C PRO A 148 -7.23 48.93 -8.10
N PRO A 149 -6.72 50.01 -7.45
CA PRO A 149 -7.52 51.24 -7.37
C PRO A 149 -7.79 51.83 -8.74
N GLN A 150 -8.98 52.40 -8.91
CA GLN A 150 -9.38 53.04 -10.17
C GLN A 150 -8.47 54.22 -10.50
N THR A 151 -8.09 54.30 -11.78
CA THR A 151 -7.26 55.40 -12.29
C THR A 151 -7.92 55.95 -13.54
N ASN A 152 -8.26 57.24 -13.54
CA ASN A 152 -8.82 57.94 -14.68
C ASN A 152 -7.75 58.88 -15.28
N GLY A 153 -7.62 58.88 -16.62
CA GLY A 153 -6.76 59.81 -17.34
C GLY A 153 -5.25 59.61 -17.19
N ALA A 154 -4.82 58.44 -16.72
CA ALA A 154 -3.41 58.11 -16.59
C ALA A 154 -2.77 57.71 -17.93
N THR A 155 -1.49 58.00 -18.11
CA THR A 155 -0.75 57.59 -19.31
C THR A 155 -0.56 56.07 -19.35
N GLN A 156 -0.45 55.48 -20.56
CA GLN A 156 -0.21 54.05 -20.72
C GLN A 156 1.06 53.57 -19.98
N ALA A 157 2.14 54.40 -20.01
CA ALA A 157 3.37 54.10 -19.30
C ALA A 157 3.17 54.01 -17.76
N TYR A 158 2.38 54.92 -17.21
CA TYR A 158 2.04 54.93 -15.78
C TYR A 158 1.18 53.69 -15.43
N LEU A 159 0.16 53.37 -16.25
CA LEU A 159 -0.68 52.22 -16.04
C LEU A 159 0.12 50.91 -16.06
N ALA A 160 1.00 50.74 -17.05
CA ALA A 160 1.86 49.55 -17.14
C ALA A 160 2.78 49.41 -15.93
N GLN A 161 3.41 50.49 -15.48
CA GLN A 161 4.24 50.48 -14.29
C GLN A 161 3.43 50.15 -13.02
N HIS A 162 2.26 50.71 -12.90
CA HIS A 162 1.35 50.48 -11.77
C HIS A 162 0.88 49.05 -11.71
N LEU A 163 0.50 48.44 -12.82
CA LEU A 163 0.08 47.06 -12.92
C LEU A 163 1.21 46.11 -12.63
N ASN A 164 2.39 46.34 -13.15
CA ASN A 164 3.57 45.51 -12.84
C ASN A 164 3.89 45.52 -11.34
N LYS A 165 3.91 46.70 -10.72
CA LYS A 165 4.13 46.82 -9.27
C LYS A 165 3.03 46.10 -8.48
N TRP A 166 1.79 46.18 -8.93
CA TRP A 166 0.65 45.53 -8.29
C TRP A 166 0.73 44.02 -8.43
N LYS A 167 1.06 43.49 -9.61
CA LYS A 167 1.33 42.09 -9.87
C LYS A 167 2.41 41.52 -8.93
N ASP A 168 3.54 42.26 -8.79
CA ASP A 168 4.65 41.86 -7.93
C ASP A 168 4.28 41.88 -6.45
N ASN A 169 3.46 42.83 -6.02
CA ASN A 169 3.10 42.98 -4.61
C ASN A 169 1.96 42.05 -4.15
N TYR A 170 1.08 41.64 -5.05
CA TYR A 170 -0.12 40.88 -4.67
C TYR A 170 -0.25 39.54 -5.40
N LEU A 171 -0.17 39.51 -6.72
CA LEU A 171 -0.43 38.29 -7.47
C LEU A 171 0.69 37.26 -7.29
N LYS A 172 1.95 37.64 -7.50
CA LYS A 172 3.09 36.73 -7.35
C LYS A 172 3.22 36.15 -5.93
N PRO A 173 3.13 36.94 -4.84
CA PRO A 173 3.16 36.40 -3.49
C PRO A 173 2.00 35.47 -3.18
N THR A 174 0.80 35.80 -3.69
CA THR A 174 -0.36 34.93 -3.52
C THR A 174 -0.18 33.60 -4.25
N MET A 175 0.31 33.62 -5.49
CA MET A 175 0.63 32.39 -6.22
C MET A 175 1.71 31.56 -5.51
N ALA A 176 2.76 32.21 -4.97
CA ALA A 176 3.78 31.53 -4.17
C ALA A 176 3.19 30.89 -2.91
N LYS A 177 2.27 31.58 -2.23
CA LYS A 177 1.56 31.07 -1.07
C LYS A 177 0.65 29.87 -1.43
N ILE A 178 -0.11 29.96 -2.52
CA ILE A 178 -0.93 28.85 -3.01
C ILE A 178 -0.06 27.64 -3.34
N LYS A 179 1.07 27.86 -4.03
CA LYS A 179 2.06 26.81 -4.31
C LYS A 179 2.49 26.11 -3.02
N HIS A 180 2.88 26.90 -2.04
CA HIS A 180 3.32 26.37 -0.73
C HIS A 180 2.19 25.63 -0.02
N ASP A 181 1.00 26.22 0.11
CA ASP A 181 -0.07 25.70 0.96
C ASP A 181 -0.81 24.50 0.34
N ARG A 182 -0.95 24.46 -0.99
CA ARG A 182 -1.75 23.43 -1.68
C ARG A 182 -0.93 22.41 -2.45
N TYR A 183 0.24 22.79 -2.96
CA TYR A 183 0.98 22.00 -3.94
C TYR A 183 2.39 21.63 -3.48
N GLN A 184 2.90 22.23 -2.43
CA GLN A 184 4.21 21.90 -1.88
C GLN A 184 4.07 20.98 -0.66
N VAL A 185 4.86 19.90 -0.65
CA VAL A 185 5.01 19.06 0.54
C VAL A 185 5.72 19.87 1.62
N SER A 186 5.31 19.76 2.87
CA SER A 186 6.05 20.41 3.97
C SER A 186 7.47 19.87 4.06
N ASP A 187 8.42 20.71 4.44
CA ASP A 187 9.83 20.33 4.60
C ASP A 187 9.98 19.11 5.54
N ASN A 188 9.16 19.03 6.57
CA ASN A 188 9.15 17.89 7.48
C ASN A 188 8.72 16.59 6.78
N ALA A 189 7.65 16.63 5.96
CA ALA A 189 7.19 15.45 5.24
C ALA A 189 8.23 15.01 4.18
N ALA A 190 8.87 15.95 3.50
CA ALA A 190 9.96 15.65 2.56
C ALA A 190 11.18 15.05 3.26
N MET A 191 11.52 15.55 4.45
CA MET A 191 12.61 15.01 5.27
C MET A 191 12.30 13.59 5.77
N GLU A 192 11.10 13.34 6.28
CA GLU A 192 10.68 12.00 6.69
C GLU A 192 10.69 11.02 5.51
N ALA A 193 10.13 11.41 4.37
CA ALA A 193 10.18 10.60 3.15
C ALA A 193 11.62 10.33 2.67
N SER A 194 12.54 11.28 2.87
CA SER A 194 13.97 11.08 2.56
C SER A 194 14.61 10.03 3.48
N LYS A 195 14.26 10.03 4.77
CA LYS A 195 14.68 8.97 5.71
C LYS A 195 14.11 7.61 5.34
N ASP A 196 12.81 7.56 5.00
CA ASP A 196 12.17 6.34 4.55
C ASP A 196 12.90 5.73 3.35
N VAL A 197 13.19 6.57 2.32
CA VAL A 197 13.95 6.12 1.14
C VAL A 197 15.31 5.54 1.54
N ALA A 198 16.06 6.21 2.41
CA ALA A 198 17.38 5.75 2.84
C ALA A 198 17.31 4.41 3.63
N TYR A 199 16.33 4.27 4.53
CA TYR A 199 16.15 3.03 5.28
C TYR A 199 15.67 1.89 4.39
N ILE A 200 14.77 2.16 3.43
CA ILE A 200 14.31 1.17 2.47
C ILE A 200 15.47 0.70 1.58
N GLU A 201 16.30 1.60 1.07
CA GLU A 201 17.47 1.25 0.27
C GLU A 201 18.45 0.35 1.04
N ALA A 202 18.71 0.64 2.31
CA ALA A 202 19.55 -0.21 3.16
C ALA A 202 18.94 -1.60 3.37
N MET A 203 17.61 -1.70 3.48
CA MET A 203 16.92 -2.99 3.60
C MET A 203 16.88 -3.76 2.28
N GLU A 204 16.67 -3.08 1.14
CA GLU A 204 16.77 -3.70 -0.18
C GLU A 204 18.13 -4.35 -0.39
N ASP A 205 19.22 -3.64 -0.08
CA ASP A 205 20.59 -4.16 -0.20
C ASP A 205 20.78 -5.40 0.69
N THR A 206 20.29 -5.34 1.93
CA THR A 206 20.43 -6.45 2.88
C THR A 206 19.65 -7.68 2.42
N ILE A 207 18.40 -7.51 1.99
CA ILE A 207 17.56 -8.62 1.47
C ILE A 207 18.17 -9.17 0.17
N HIS A 208 18.67 -8.31 -0.71
CA HIS A 208 19.33 -8.73 -1.94
C HIS A 208 20.56 -9.61 -1.65
N GLN A 209 21.37 -9.25 -0.66
CA GLN A 209 22.50 -10.09 -0.22
C GLN A 209 22.05 -11.45 0.33
N LEU A 210 20.95 -11.50 1.09
CA LEU A 210 20.39 -12.78 1.57
C LEU A 210 19.88 -13.64 0.41
N ILE A 211 19.30 -13.04 -0.62
CA ILE A 211 18.85 -13.76 -1.83
C ILE A 211 20.05 -14.30 -2.60
N LEU A 212 21.07 -13.47 -2.86
CA LEU A 212 22.28 -13.87 -3.59
C LEU A 212 23.04 -14.99 -2.91
N THR A 213 23.06 -15.00 -1.58
CA THR A 213 23.74 -16.03 -0.78
C THR A 213 22.84 -17.23 -0.48
N ASN A 214 21.64 -17.29 -1.04
CA ASN A 214 20.63 -18.34 -0.79
C ASN A 214 20.26 -18.50 0.70
N ARG A 215 20.36 -17.43 1.51
CA ARG A 215 20.08 -17.43 2.95
C ARG A 215 18.72 -16.83 3.29
N ILE A 216 17.99 -16.33 2.30
CA ILE A 216 16.66 -15.70 2.51
C ILE A 216 15.65 -16.68 3.15
N SER A 217 15.81 -17.97 2.92
CA SER A 217 14.96 -19.03 3.47
C SER A 217 15.50 -19.62 4.79
N SER A 218 16.58 -19.07 5.34
CA SER A 218 17.16 -19.53 6.60
C SER A 218 16.57 -18.77 7.81
N SER A 219 16.79 -19.31 9.01
CA SER A 219 16.41 -18.63 10.26
C SER A 219 17.10 -17.26 10.45
N GLU A 220 18.20 -17.02 9.76
CA GLU A 220 18.93 -15.76 9.80
C GLU A 220 18.20 -14.62 9.07
N SER A 221 17.30 -14.93 8.14
CA SER A 221 16.52 -13.94 7.43
C SER A 221 15.36 -13.38 8.27
N GLU A 222 14.84 -14.13 9.25
CA GLU A 222 13.67 -13.71 10.03
C GLU A 222 13.85 -12.36 10.72
N PRO A 223 14.96 -12.06 11.44
CA PRO A 223 15.16 -10.74 12.02
C PRO A 223 15.29 -9.63 10.98
N VAL A 224 15.88 -9.92 9.82
CA VAL A 224 16.01 -8.94 8.71
C VAL A 224 14.64 -8.64 8.10
N ILE A 225 13.81 -9.66 7.87
CA ILE A 225 12.44 -9.48 7.36
C ILE A 225 11.60 -8.69 8.35
N LYS A 226 11.69 -8.97 9.66
CA LYS A 226 11.00 -8.17 10.68
C LYS A 226 11.48 -6.72 10.74
N GLN A 227 12.76 -6.48 10.53
CA GLN A 227 13.29 -5.13 10.46
C GLN A 227 12.77 -4.40 9.20
N ALA A 228 12.75 -5.07 8.05
CA ALA A 228 12.17 -4.53 6.82
C ALA A 228 10.67 -4.22 7.00
N GLU A 229 9.91 -5.09 7.66
CA GLU A 229 8.51 -4.85 8.03
C GLU A 229 8.37 -3.57 8.87
N GLY A 230 9.20 -3.38 9.89
CA GLY A 230 9.19 -2.17 10.71
C GLY A 230 9.43 -0.90 9.89
N VAL A 231 10.40 -0.92 8.98
CA VAL A 231 10.68 0.19 8.05
C VAL A 231 9.48 0.45 7.13
N LEU A 232 8.88 -0.60 6.57
CA LEU A 232 7.71 -0.51 5.70
C LEU A 232 6.50 0.10 6.43
N VAL A 233 6.20 -0.31 7.66
CA VAL A 233 5.08 0.22 8.44
C VAL A 233 5.21 1.73 8.65
N VAL A 234 6.42 2.22 8.95
CA VAL A 234 6.68 3.66 9.09
C VAL A 234 6.45 4.38 7.76
N ALA A 235 7.05 3.86 6.68
CA ALA A 235 6.91 4.47 5.35
C ALA A 235 5.45 4.46 4.86
N TYR A 236 4.70 3.38 5.07
CA TYR A 236 3.25 3.33 4.77
C TYR A 236 2.47 4.40 5.54
N THR A 237 2.81 4.63 6.82
CA THR A 237 2.18 5.68 7.64
C THR A 237 2.45 7.07 7.07
N ASN A 238 3.69 7.32 6.65
CA ASN A 238 4.09 8.58 6.04
C ASN A 238 3.42 8.79 4.67
N ILE A 239 3.34 7.74 3.84
CA ILE A 239 2.63 7.76 2.56
C ILE A 239 1.15 8.04 2.77
N LYS A 240 0.49 7.37 3.73
CA LYS A 240 -0.92 7.61 4.08
C LYS A 240 -1.17 9.06 4.46
N SER A 241 -0.33 9.62 5.33
CA SER A 241 -0.44 11.01 5.80
C SER A 241 -0.23 12.03 4.67
N ASN A 242 0.42 11.63 3.60
CA ASN A 242 0.77 12.45 2.44
C ASN A 242 0.15 11.93 1.13
N GLU A 243 -0.96 11.17 1.19
CA GLU A 243 -1.57 10.48 0.04
C GLU A 243 -1.89 11.40 -1.14
N LYS A 244 -2.26 12.65 -0.85
CA LYS A 244 -2.56 13.67 -1.87
C LYS A 244 -1.37 14.02 -2.77
N TYR A 245 -0.16 13.68 -2.35
CA TYR A 245 1.06 13.91 -3.10
C TYR A 245 1.59 12.67 -3.82
N VAL A 246 0.89 11.53 -3.72
CA VAL A 246 1.32 10.25 -4.29
C VAL A 246 0.42 9.86 -5.46
N ASN A 247 1.03 9.54 -6.59
CA ASN A 247 0.35 8.95 -7.72
C ASN A 247 0.48 7.42 -7.62
N PHE A 248 -0.54 6.76 -7.08
CA PHE A 248 -0.54 5.31 -6.94
C PHE A 248 -0.63 4.62 -8.30
N LEU A 249 0.19 3.61 -8.51
CA LEU A 249 0.24 2.83 -9.75
C LEU A 249 -1.07 2.09 -10.03
N THR A 250 -1.73 1.61 -8.96
CA THR A 250 -3.00 0.90 -9.03
C THR A 250 -3.96 1.35 -7.94
N GLU A 251 -5.27 1.19 -8.19
CA GLU A 251 -6.29 1.42 -7.16
C GLU A 251 -6.17 0.42 -5.98
N LYS A 252 -5.58 -0.74 -6.23
CA LYS A 252 -5.28 -1.73 -5.20
C LYS A 252 -4.19 -1.22 -4.25
N ASP A 253 -3.13 -0.63 -4.79
CA ASP A 253 -2.07 -0.02 -3.98
C ASP A 253 -2.65 1.16 -3.18
N ARG A 254 -3.42 2.03 -3.82
CA ARG A 254 -4.06 3.13 -3.11
C ARG A 254 -4.83 2.64 -1.88
N LYS A 255 -5.72 1.64 -2.05
CA LYS A 255 -6.47 1.06 -0.94
C LYS A 255 -5.58 0.46 0.15
N LEU A 256 -4.45 -0.13 -0.23
CA LEU A 256 -3.51 -0.73 0.71
C LEU A 256 -2.79 0.34 1.54
N TYR A 257 -2.25 1.38 0.89
CA TYR A 257 -1.48 2.43 1.56
C TYR A 257 -2.35 3.43 2.33
N THR A 258 -3.64 3.57 1.99
CA THR A 258 -4.58 4.49 2.67
C THR A 258 -5.54 3.80 3.63
N ALA A 259 -5.38 2.50 3.85
CA ALA A 259 -6.21 1.73 4.76
C ALA A 259 -6.23 2.32 6.19
N GLU A 260 -7.35 2.20 6.88
CA GLU A 260 -7.47 2.66 8.27
C GLU A 260 -6.46 1.95 9.17
N HIS A 261 -6.35 0.64 9.02
CA HIS A 261 -5.33 -0.18 9.66
C HIS A 261 -4.24 -0.51 8.66
N ILE A 262 -2.99 -0.14 8.99
CA ILE A 262 -1.84 -0.32 8.09
C ILE A 262 -1.33 -1.75 8.21
N GLU A 263 -1.49 -2.50 7.12
CA GLU A 263 -0.89 -3.82 6.93
C GLU A 263 -0.09 -3.81 5.63
N THR A 264 1.23 -3.92 5.72
CA THR A 264 2.10 -3.98 4.53
C THR A 264 1.88 -5.28 3.76
N LYS A 265 2.30 -5.35 2.50
CA LYS A 265 2.28 -6.62 1.74
C LYS A 265 3.07 -7.70 2.47
N THR A 266 4.20 -7.32 3.06
CA THR A 266 5.07 -8.20 3.83
C THR A 266 4.37 -8.70 5.10
N THR A 267 3.74 -7.83 5.90
CA THR A 267 2.97 -8.21 7.10
C THR A 267 1.84 -9.19 6.76
N ARG A 268 1.07 -8.90 5.70
CA ARG A 268 -0.01 -9.79 5.24
C ARG A 268 0.52 -11.16 4.82
N PHE A 269 1.67 -11.19 4.16
CA PHE A 269 2.30 -12.43 3.72
C PHE A 269 2.82 -13.27 4.90
N LEU A 270 3.19 -12.65 6.01
CA LEU A 270 3.59 -13.34 7.25
C LEU A 270 2.42 -14.04 7.96
N ASN A 271 1.19 -13.74 7.62
CA ASN A 271 0.00 -14.33 8.24
C ASN A 271 -0.53 -15.51 7.39
N PRO A 272 -0.41 -16.78 7.86
CA PRO A 272 -0.81 -17.95 7.10
C PRO A 272 -2.32 -17.98 6.73
N TYR A 273 -3.16 -17.44 7.60
CA TYR A 273 -4.61 -17.41 7.35
C TYR A 273 -4.99 -16.36 6.30
N VAL A 274 -4.27 -15.23 6.26
CA VAL A 274 -4.46 -14.21 5.22
C VAL A 274 -4.03 -14.74 3.86
N VAL A 275 -2.88 -15.43 3.78
CA VAL A 275 -2.41 -16.06 2.54
C VAL A 275 -3.37 -17.13 2.06
N MET A 276 -3.89 -17.96 2.97
CA MET A 276 -4.92 -18.95 2.65
C MET A 276 -6.19 -18.30 2.11
N TRP A 277 -6.69 -17.24 2.75
CA TRP A 277 -7.86 -16.51 2.28
C TRP A 277 -7.64 -15.86 0.92
N ASP A 278 -6.48 -15.25 0.71
CA ASP A 278 -6.09 -14.66 -0.57
C ASP A 278 -5.97 -15.73 -1.67
N PHE A 279 -5.59 -16.96 -1.34
CA PHE A 279 -5.64 -18.09 -2.27
C PHE A 279 -7.07 -18.42 -2.69
N PHE A 280 -7.99 -18.62 -1.75
CA PHE A 280 -9.40 -18.94 -2.07
C PHE A 280 -10.11 -17.79 -2.80
N THR A 281 -9.68 -16.57 -2.65
CA THR A 281 -10.21 -15.40 -3.37
C THR A 281 -9.50 -15.11 -4.71
N GLY A 282 -8.60 -16.00 -5.15
CA GLY A 282 -7.90 -15.89 -6.44
C GLY A 282 -6.81 -14.81 -6.49
N LYS A 283 -6.36 -14.32 -5.34
CA LYS A 283 -5.34 -13.28 -5.25
C LYS A 283 -3.91 -13.82 -5.22
N VAL A 284 -3.74 -15.13 -4.98
CA VAL A 284 -2.45 -15.83 -4.92
C VAL A 284 -2.26 -16.71 -6.15
N SER A 285 -1.02 -16.82 -6.59
CA SER A 285 -0.63 -17.57 -7.78
C SER A 285 -0.99 -19.06 -7.69
N PHE A 286 -1.28 -19.68 -8.85
CA PHE A 286 -1.54 -21.10 -9.01
C PHE A 286 -0.44 -22.01 -8.45
N VAL A 287 0.78 -21.50 -8.29
CA VAL A 287 1.91 -22.20 -7.64
C VAL A 287 1.58 -22.63 -6.21
N PHE A 288 0.65 -21.97 -5.53
CA PHE A 288 0.24 -22.33 -4.18
C PHE A 288 -0.43 -23.73 -4.13
N ILE A 289 -1.10 -24.16 -5.21
CA ILE A 289 -1.68 -25.51 -5.30
C ILE A 289 -0.61 -26.58 -5.21
N PHE A 290 0.57 -26.37 -5.81
CA PHE A 290 1.67 -27.31 -5.68
C PHE A 290 2.08 -27.50 -4.21
N TRP A 291 2.21 -26.42 -3.47
CA TRP A 291 2.56 -26.45 -2.06
C TRP A 291 1.47 -27.08 -1.19
N LEU A 292 0.21 -26.90 -1.56
CA LEU A 292 -0.92 -27.54 -0.93
C LEU A 292 -0.86 -29.06 -1.10
N ILE A 293 -0.62 -29.56 -2.31
CA ILE A 293 -0.46 -30.99 -2.59
C ILE A 293 0.73 -31.56 -1.83
N LEU A 294 1.84 -30.83 -1.82
CA LEU A 294 3.05 -31.27 -1.10
C LEU A 294 2.80 -31.34 0.41
N SER A 295 2.10 -30.35 0.99
CA SER A 295 1.70 -30.37 2.41
C SER A 295 0.86 -31.61 2.74
N LEU A 296 -0.15 -31.91 1.90
CA LEU A 296 -1.00 -33.09 2.06
C LEU A 296 -0.18 -34.40 2.00
N ALA A 297 0.77 -34.47 1.07
CA ALA A 297 1.63 -35.65 0.94
C ALA A 297 2.52 -35.84 2.17
N VAL A 298 3.12 -34.77 2.71
CA VAL A 298 3.94 -34.82 3.92
C VAL A 298 3.13 -35.31 5.13
N ASP A 299 1.92 -34.77 5.30
CA ASP A 299 1.04 -35.16 6.41
C ASP A 299 0.58 -36.61 6.26
N ALA A 300 0.21 -37.05 5.04
CA ALA A 300 -0.16 -38.44 4.78
C ALA A 300 0.98 -39.43 5.04
N LEU A 301 2.22 -39.07 4.68
CA LEU A 301 3.40 -39.90 4.99
C LEU A 301 3.66 -39.98 6.49
N GLY A 302 3.48 -38.87 7.24
CA GLY A 302 3.57 -38.87 8.69
C GLY A 302 2.60 -39.87 9.34
N PHE A 303 1.35 -39.92 8.89
CA PHE A 303 0.38 -40.91 9.38
C PHE A 303 0.72 -42.34 8.99
N LEU A 304 1.18 -42.57 7.76
CA LEU A 304 1.61 -43.91 7.31
C LEU A 304 2.78 -44.42 8.13
N PHE A 305 3.79 -43.61 8.40
CA PHE A 305 4.94 -44.02 9.21
C PHE A 305 4.54 -44.29 10.68
N PHE A 306 3.65 -43.48 11.23
CA PHE A 306 3.12 -43.71 12.58
C PHE A 306 2.36 -45.06 12.67
N GLU A 307 1.51 -45.35 11.70
CA GLU A 307 0.76 -46.62 11.64
C GLU A 307 1.70 -47.83 11.51
N LEU A 308 2.73 -47.72 10.64
CA LEU A 308 3.73 -48.78 10.48
C LEU A 308 4.55 -49.02 11.78
N ALA A 309 4.88 -47.95 12.50
CA ALA A 309 5.57 -48.03 13.76
C ALA A 309 4.72 -48.74 14.85
N MET A 310 3.45 -48.37 14.96
CA MET A 310 2.50 -48.97 15.92
C MET A 310 2.19 -50.43 15.61
N LYS A 311 2.09 -50.76 14.31
CA LYS A 311 1.82 -52.18 13.91
C LYS A 311 2.94 -53.11 14.30
N LYS A 312 4.19 -52.64 14.36
CA LYS A 312 5.34 -53.44 14.76
C LYS A 312 5.41 -53.77 16.26
N GLU A 313 4.69 -53.03 17.11
CA GLU A 313 4.57 -53.29 18.55
C GLU A 313 3.51 -54.36 18.90
N TYR A 314 2.59 -54.69 18.00
CA TYR A 314 1.54 -55.70 18.23
C TYR A 314 1.91 -57.11 17.73
N ASP A 315 3.06 -57.26 17.05
CA ASP A 315 3.56 -58.55 16.54
C ASP A 315 4.62 -59.21 17.45
N PHE A 316 4.70 -58.80 18.76
CA PHE A 316 5.52 -59.44 19.79
C PHE A 316 4.68 -60.06 20.87
#